data_a360ae072c378ce50f6840bc03560872
#
_entry.id   a360ae072c378ce50f6840bc03560872
#
_cell.length_a   1.000
_cell.length_b   1.000
_cell.length_c   1.000
_cell.angle_alpha   90.00
_cell.angle_beta   90.00
_cell.angle_gamma   90.00
#
_symmetry.space_group_name_H-M   'P 1'
#
loop_
_entity.id
_entity.type
_entity.pdbx_description
1 polymer ?
#
loop_
_entity_poly.entity_id
_entity_poly.type
_entity_poly.pdbx_seq_one_letter_code
_entity_poly.pdbx_strand_id
1 'polypeptide(L)'
;MTATREVAPETADRSERPARKPAPPKKVRPKGIGMPNDPVADLLTRVRNAAVARHETVSIPTSRMKAEVARILRDEGYISGYEQPNARELVLRLKYLGKTSAVAGLRRISKPGLRVYARKDEMQRVLGGLGVAIISTSSGLMTGREAERKGLGGEVLAYVW
;
A
#
# COMPACT_ATOMS: atom_id res chain seq x y z
N MET A 1 -40.09 -83.27 -4.91
CA MET A 1 -38.77 -82.81 -5.39
C MET A 1 -38.76 -81.33 -5.30
N THR A 2 -38.26 -80.82 -4.19
CA THR A 2 -38.32 -79.41 -3.79
C THR A 2 -36.94 -78.74 -4.06
N ALA A 3 -36.90 -77.81 -4.96
CA ALA A 3 -35.69 -77.07 -5.21
C ALA A 3 -35.65 -75.76 -4.34
N THR A 4 -34.74 -75.76 -3.38
CA THR A 4 -34.48 -74.66 -2.46
C THR A 4 -33.70 -73.64 -3.19
N ARG A 5 -34.23 -72.45 -3.27
CA ARG A 5 -33.58 -71.22 -3.87
C ARG A 5 -32.83 -70.48 -2.77
N GLU A 6 -31.53 -70.62 -2.81
CA GLU A 6 -30.61 -69.96 -1.90
C GLU A 6 -30.46 -68.47 -2.31
N VAL A 7 -30.81 -67.54 -1.40
CA VAL A 7 -30.66 -66.08 -1.58
C VAL A 7 -29.38 -65.65 -0.89
N ALA A 8 -28.42 -65.23 -1.66
CA ALA A 8 -27.19 -64.60 -1.15
C ALA A 8 -27.45 -63.16 -0.63
N PRO A 9 -26.92 -62.80 0.52
CA PRO A 9 -26.99 -61.38 0.98
C PRO A 9 -25.93 -60.51 0.27
N GLU A 10 -26.40 -59.58 -0.48
CA GLU A 10 -25.60 -58.53 -1.09
C GLU A 10 -25.27 -57.44 -0.02
N THR A 11 -24.14 -57.59 0.66
CA THR A 11 -23.56 -56.56 1.51
C THR A 11 -22.73 -55.59 0.66
N ALA A 12 -23.37 -54.55 0.20
CA ALA A 12 -22.67 -53.41 -0.42
C ALA A 12 -21.84 -52.66 0.64
N ASP A 13 -20.55 -52.94 0.63
CA ASP A 13 -19.53 -52.14 1.32
C ASP A 13 -19.54 -50.70 0.76
N ARG A 14 -20.17 -49.81 1.50
CA ARG A 14 -20.01 -48.35 1.30
C ARG A 14 -18.71 -47.93 1.93
N SER A 15 -17.58 -48.23 1.28
CA SER A 15 -16.28 -47.71 1.63
C SER A 15 -16.33 -46.18 1.72
N GLU A 16 -15.99 -45.72 2.88
CA GLU A 16 -15.85 -44.33 3.30
C GLU A 16 -15.10 -43.47 2.26
N ARG A 17 -15.83 -42.58 1.64
CA ARG A 17 -15.17 -41.49 0.86
C ARG A 17 -14.45 -40.58 1.86
N PRO A 18 -13.12 -40.37 1.73
CA PRO A 18 -12.41 -39.51 2.64
C PRO A 18 -13.00 -38.10 2.53
N ALA A 19 -13.31 -37.50 3.68
CA ALA A 19 -13.86 -36.15 3.79
C ALA A 19 -12.98 -35.16 3.01
N ARG A 20 -13.54 -34.53 1.98
CA ARG A 20 -12.86 -33.47 1.24
C ARG A 20 -12.49 -32.37 2.22
N LYS A 21 -11.19 -32.14 2.39
CA LYS A 21 -10.67 -30.96 3.12
C LYS A 21 -11.36 -29.71 2.59
N PRO A 22 -11.87 -28.83 3.47
CA PRO A 22 -12.49 -27.58 3.04
C PRO A 22 -11.50 -26.81 2.16
N ALA A 23 -11.95 -26.41 0.97
CA ALA A 23 -11.15 -25.61 0.06
C ALA A 23 -10.78 -24.31 0.76
N PRO A 24 -9.53 -23.80 0.61
CA PRO A 24 -9.14 -22.55 1.19
C PRO A 24 -10.09 -21.42 0.72
N PRO A 25 -10.43 -20.46 1.58
CA PRO A 25 -11.37 -19.40 1.23
C PRO A 25 -10.87 -18.71 -0.05
N LYS A 26 -11.73 -18.70 -1.07
CA LYS A 26 -11.45 -18.01 -2.32
C LYS A 26 -11.15 -16.56 -1.96
N LYS A 27 -9.92 -16.09 -2.20
CA LYS A 27 -9.56 -14.69 -2.09
C LYS A 27 -10.55 -13.91 -2.95
N VAL A 28 -11.49 -13.24 -2.30
CA VAL A 28 -12.43 -12.33 -2.97
C VAL A 28 -11.57 -11.19 -3.53
N ARG A 29 -11.32 -11.26 -4.84
CA ARG A 29 -10.73 -10.13 -5.53
C ARG A 29 -11.80 -9.03 -5.51
N PRO A 30 -11.56 -7.86 -4.91
CA PRO A 30 -12.50 -6.78 -5.00
C PRO A 30 -12.67 -6.48 -6.50
N LYS A 31 -13.91 -6.57 -6.99
CA LYS A 31 -14.29 -6.15 -8.34
C LYS A 31 -13.74 -4.73 -8.54
N GLY A 32 -13.01 -4.54 -9.64
CA GLY A 32 -12.25 -3.35 -9.97
C GLY A 32 -12.87 -2.04 -9.50
N ILE A 33 -12.36 -1.57 -8.40
CA ILE A 33 -12.43 -0.16 -8.07
C ILE A 33 -11.54 0.48 -9.14
N GLY A 34 -12.12 1.27 -10.03
CA GLY A 34 -11.39 1.99 -11.05
C GLY A 34 -10.16 2.62 -10.42
N MET A 35 -9.02 2.64 -11.13
CA MET A 35 -7.80 3.21 -10.59
C MET A 35 -8.13 4.57 -9.98
N PRO A 36 -7.78 4.81 -8.70
CA PRO A 36 -8.10 6.08 -8.08
C PRO A 36 -7.51 7.19 -8.93
N ASN A 37 -8.29 8.22 -9.24
CA ASN A 37 -7.86 9.38 -10.02
C ASN A 37 -6.63 10.10 -9.43
N ASP A 38 -6.28 9.81 -8.16
CA ASP A 38 -5.10 10.31 -7.48
C ASP A 38 -4.29 9.15 -6.87
N PRO A 39 -3.27 8.65 -7.60
CA PRO A 39 -2.41 7.56 -7.12
C PRO A 39 -1.66 7.90 -5.81
N VAL A 40 -1.32 9.17 -5.61
CA VAL A 40 -0.63 9.62 -4.39
C VAL A 40 -1.59 9.61 -3.21
N ALA A 41 -2.82 10.09 -3.38
CA ALA A 41 -3.83 10.04 -2.31
C ALA A 41 -4.15 8.61 -1.89
N ASP A 42 -4.24 7.66 -2.84
CA ASP A 42 -4.42 6.23 -2.54
C ASP A 42 -3.27 5.67 -1.70
N LEU A 43 -2.01 5.94 -2.10
CA LEU A 43 -0.83 5.55 -1.36
C LEU A 43 -0.86 6.09 0.08
N LEU A 44 -1.06 7.42 0.24
CA LEU A 44 -1.05 8.06 1.55
C LEU A 44 -2.17 7.53 2.46
N THR A 45 -3.35 7.28 1.90
CA THR A 45 -4.49 6.72 2.63
C THR A 45 -4.20 5.31 3.11
N ARG A 46 -3.64 4.44 2.26
CA ARG A 46 -3.27 3.07 2.63
C ARG A 46 -2.19 3.05 3.70
N VAL A 47 -1.16 3.87 3.57
CA VAL A 47 -0.10 4.00 4.58
C VAL A 47 -0.68 4.47 5.91
N ARG A 48 -1.54 5.50 5.92
CA ARG A 48 -2.21 5.98 7.12
C ARG A 48 -3.04 4.89 7.79
N ASN A 49 -3.89 4.22 7.03
CA ASN A 49 -4.77 3.18 7.57
C ASN A 49 -3.96 2.02 8.15
N ALA A 50 -2.90 1.61 7.48
CA ALA A 50 -2.01 0.56 7.97
C ALA A 50 -1.24 0.98 9.22
N ALA A 51 -0.78 2.23 9.31
CA ALA A 51 -0.12 2.76 10.49
C ALA A 51 -1.08 2.78 11.70
N VAL A 52 -2.34 3.18 11.51
CA VAL A 52 -3.38 3.12 12.54
C VAL A 52 -3.70 1.70 12.98
N ALA A 53 -3.81 0.77 12.01
CA ALA A 53 -4.05 -0.65 12.26
C ALA A 53 -2.80 -1.41 12.74
N ARG A 54 -1.64 -0.76 12.82
CA ARG A 54 -0.34 -1.33 13.23
C ARG A 54 0.12 -2.50 12.34
N HIS A 55 -0.18 -2.44 11.06
CA HIS A 55 0.36 -3.41 10.11
C HIS A 55 1.85 -3.13 9.86
N GLU A 56 2.65 -4.17 9.81
CA GLU A 56 4.08 -4.05 9.48
C GLU A 56 4.31 -3.75 8.00
N THR A 57 3.43 -4.25 7.14
CA THR A 57 3.56 -4.12 5.69
C THR A 57 2.27 -3.66 5.04
N VAL A 58 2.41 -2.93 3.92
CA VAL A 58 1.30 -2.45 3.10
C VAL A 58 1.58 -2.77 1.65
N SER A 59 0.68 -3.54 1.03
CA SER A 59 0.73 -3.78 -0.41
C SER A 59 -0.18 -2.80 -1.16
N ILE A 60 0.37 -2.20 -2.21
CA ILE A 60 -0.32 -1.23 -3.06
C ILE A 60 -0.03 -1.48 -4.53
N PRO A 61 -0.95 -1.15 -5.45
CA PRO A 61 -0.66 -1.17 -6.87
C PRO A 61 0.49 -0.23 -7.18
N THR A 62 1.49 -0.72 -7.90
CA THR A 62 2.68 0.07 -8.26
C THR A 62 2.37 1.16 -9.28
N SER A 63 3.10 2.25 -9.21
CA SER A 63 3.28 3.23 -10.27
C SER A 63 4.62 3.93 -10.05
N ARG A 64 5.21 4.48 -11.13
CA ARG A 64 6.48 5.20 -11.05
C ARG A 64 6.46 6.29 -9.96
N MET A 65 5.40 7.08 -9.91
CA MET A 65 5.24 8.14 -8.90
C MET A 65 5.14 7.57 -7.48
N LYS A 66 4.43 6.46 -7.26
CA LYS A 66 4.33 5.82 -5.94
C LYS A 66 5.68 5.26 -5.47
N ALA A 67 6.46 4.67 -6.38
CA ALA A 67 7.79 4.17 -6.06
C ALA A 67 8.76 5.31 -5.67
N GLU A 68 8.70 6.44 -6.36
CA GLU A 68 9.51 7.60 -6.00
C GLU A 68 9.10 8.22 -4.66
N VAL A 69 7.79 8.29 -4.36
CA VAL A 69 7.30 8.72 -3.04
C VAL A 69 7.78 7.74 -1.95
N ALA A 70 7.73 6.43 -2.20
CA ALA A 70 8.22 5.42 -1.26
C ALA A 70 9.74 5.56 -1.01
N ARG A 71 10.52 5.87 -2.04
CA ARG A 71 11.94 6.18 -1.91
C ARG A 71 12.18 7.34 -0.95
N ILE A 72 11.46 8.46 -1.16
CA ILE A 72 11.58 9.63 -0.28
C ILE A 72 11.18 9.29 1.16
N LEU A 73 10.09 8.55 1.37
CA LEU A 73 9.65 8.14 2.70
C LEU A 73 10.68 7.25 3.41
N ARG A 74 11.39 6.40 2.68
CA ARG A 74 12.48 5.58 3.21
C ARG A 74 13.69 6.45 3.55
N ASP A 75 14.12 7.31 2.64
CA ASP A 75 15.30 8.15 2.79
C ASP A 75 15.16 9.14 3.96
N GLU A 76 13.93 9.63 4.21
CA GLU A 76 13.58 10.46 5.37
C GLU A 76 13.25 9.64 6.64
N GLY A 77 13.29 8.31 6.57
CA GLY A 77 13.16 7.42 7.73
C GLY A 77 11.75 7.20 8.24
N TYR A 78 10.71 7.51 7.47
CA TYR A 78 9.32 7.26 7.82
C TYR A 78 8.90 5.80 7.62
N ILE A 79 9.55 5.09 6.70
CA ILE A 79 9.38 3.65 6.48
C ILE A 79 10.71 2.93 6.58
N SER A 80 10.70 1.65 6.95
CA SER A 80 11.92 0.83 7.04
C SER A 80 12.46 0.45 5.66
N GLY A 81 11.58 0.30 4.68
CA GLY A 81 11.95 -0.05 3.32
C GLY A 81 10.73 -0.23 2.41
N TYR A 82 11.01 -0.46 1.15
CA TYR A 82 10.00 -0.85 0.19
C TYR A 82 10.58 -1.87 -0.79
N GLU A 83 9.71 -2.73 -1.31
CA GLU A 83 10.04 -3.77 -2.28
C GLU A 83 9.02 -3.77 -3.41
N GLN A 84 9.48 -4.14 -4.59
CA GLN A 84 8.61 -4.31 -5.76
C GLN A 84 8.72 -5.76 -6.23
N PRO A 85 7.94 -6.68 -5.62
CA PRO A 85 8.04 -8.11 -5.90
C PRO A 85 7.63 -8.45 -7.34
N ASN A 86 6.83 -7.59 -7.96
CA ASN A 86 6.42 -7.73 -9.35
C ASN A 86 6.10 -6.36 -9.97
N ALA A 87 5.90 -6.31 -11.29
CA ALA A 87 5.62 -5.09 -12.02
C ALA A 87 4.30 -4.39 -11.64
N ARG A 88 3.45 -5.00 -10.82
CA ARG A 88 2.11 -4.49 -10.47
C ARG A 88 1.95 -4.15 -9.01
N GLU A 89 2.90 -4.51 -8.17
CA GLU A 89 2.77 -4.43 -6.72
C GLU A 89 3.99 -3.74 -6.10
N LEU A 90 3.74 -2.83 -5.18
CA LEU A 90 4.72 -2.17 -4.35
C LEU A 90 4.37 -2.48 -2.89
N VAL A 91 5.30 -3.07 -2.16
CA VAL A 91 5.16 -3.42 -0.74
C VAL A 91 6.00 -2.46 0.08
N LEU A 92 5.37 -1.75 1.00
CA LEU A 92 6.03 -0.84 1.94
C LEU A 92 6.14 -1.53 3.29
N ARG A 93 7.30 -1.43 3.94
CA ARG A 93 7.52 -1.85 5.33
C ARG A 93 7.47 -0.64 6.24
N LEU A 94 6.44 -0.55 7.05
CA LEU A 94 6.27 0.55 7.99
C LEU A 94 7.30 0.47 9.11
N LYS A 95 7.68 1.63 9.65
CA LYS A 95 8.60 1.75 10.76
C LYS A 95 7.86 2.14 12.02
N TYR A 96 8.17 1.45 13.11
CA TYR A 96 7.63 1.72 14.44
C TYR A 96 8.74 2.02 15.43
N LEU A 97 8.49 2.95 16.31
CA LEU A 97 9.33 3.28 17.45
C LEU A 97 8.57 2.85 18.71
N GLY A 98 8.82 1.62 19.15
CA GLY A 98 8.00 0.97 20.19
C GLY A 98 6.56 0.78 19.76
N LYS A 99 5.62 1.45 20.43
CA LYS A 99 4.18 1.37 20.10
C LYS A 99 3.70 2.43 19.11
N THR A 100 4.55 3.36 18.70
CA THR A 100 4.17 4.50 17.85
C THR A 100 4.73 4.33 16.43
N SER A 101 3.91 4.62 15.42
CA SER A 101 4.38 4.67 14.04
C SER A 101 5.32 5.85 13.82
N ALA A 102 6.38 5.65 13.03
CA ALA A 102 7.26 6.74 12.61
C ALA A 102 6.52 7.77 11.73
N VAL A 103 5.44 7.35 11.08
CA VAL A 103 4.52 8.24 10.38
C VAL A 103 3.44 8.68 11.35
N ALA A 104 3.55 9.90 11.87
CA ALA A 104 2.54 10.49 12.76
C ALA A 104 1.38 11.10 11.95
N GLY A 105 1.65 11.64 10.77
CA GLY A 105 0.62 12.18 9.92
C GLY A 105 1.02 12.31 8.45
N LEU A 106 -0.01 12.28 7.59
CA LEU A 106 0.10 12.40 6.15
C LEU A 106 -1.02 13.32 5.64
N ARG A 107 -0.66 14.32 4.85
CA ARG A 107 -1.62 15.25 4.26
C ARG A 107 -1.38 15.43 2.76
N ARG A 108 -2.37 15.10 1.94
CA ARG A 108 -2.37 15.41 0.52
C ARG A 108 -2.63 16.91 0.34
N ILE A 109 -1.77 17.60 -0.40
CA ILE A 109 -1.88 19.04 -0.64
C ILE A 109 -2.45 19.30 -2.02
N SER A 110 -1.68 19.07 -3.07
CA SER A 110 -2.13 19.18 -4.46
C SER A 110 -3.11 18.05 -4.81
N LYS A 111 -4.20 18.35 -5.46
CA LYS A 111 -5.23 17.39 -5.90
C LYS A 111 -5.48 17.55 -7.39
N PRO A 112 -6.03 16.54 -8.09
CA PRO A 112 -6.33 16.66 -9.52
C PRO A 112 -7.15 17.90 -9.91
N GLY A 113 -8.10 18.30 -9.06
CA GLY A 113 -8.93 19.51 -9.26
C GLY A 113 -8.37 20.79 -8.68
N LEU A 114 -7.31 20.73 -7.89
CA LEU A 114 -6.69 21.90 -7.24
C LEU A 114 -5.18 21.67 -7.10
N ARG A 115 -4.41 22.16 -8.07
CA ARG A 115 -2.96 22.06 -8.05
C ARG A 115 -2.36 23.18 -7.19
N VAL A 116 -1.42 22.83 -6.33
CA VAL A 116 -0.73 23.75 -5.43
C VAL A 116 0.76 23.73 -5.79
N TYR A 117 1.27 24.89 -6.20
CA TYR A 117 2.67 25.08 -6.54
C TYR A 117 3.34 25.97 -5.49
N ALA A 118 4.62 25.73 -5.27
CA ALA A 118 5.46 26.60 -4.46
C ALA A 118 6.74 26.97 -5.23
N ARG A 119 7.15 28.23 -5.14
CA ARG A 119 8.44 28.68 -5.62
C ARG A 119 9.53 28.30 -4.63
N LYS A 120 10.80 28.38 -5.04
CA LYS A 120 11.95 28.04 -4.19
C LYS A 120 11.91 28.77 -2.84
N ASP A 121 11.49 30.03 -2.83
CA ASP A 121 11.49 30.90 -1.64
C ASP A 121 10.21 30.76 -0.80
N GLU A 122 9.19 30.05 -1.33
CA GLU A 122 7.87 29.86 -0.70
C GLU A 122 7.70 28.45 -0.12
N MET A 123 8.78 27.66 -0.06
CA MET A 123 8.73 26.29 0.46
C MET A 123 8.36 26.28 1.94
N GLN A 124 7.14 25.87 2.25
CA GLN A 124 6.66 25.80 3.63
C GLN A 124 7.38 24.70 4.42
N ARG A 125 7.91 25.07 5.56
CA ARG A 125 8.45 24.10 6.54
C ARG A 125 7.30 23.41 7.24
N VAL A 126 7.18 22.09 7.05
CA VAL A 126 6.15 21.30 7.69
C VAL A 126 6.48 21.16 9.17
N LEU A 127 5.55 21.56 10.04
CA LEU A 127 5.72 21.52 11.51
C LEU A 127 7.06 22.11 11.98
N GLY A 128 7.42 23.31 11.52
CA GLY A 128 8.68 23.93 11.95
C GLY A 128 9.96 23.22 11.46
N GLY A 129 9.83 22.31 10.49
CA GLY A 129 10.96 21.53 9.95
C GLY A 129 11.05 20.11 10.46
N LEU A 130 10.15 19.68 11.35
CA LEU A 130 10.05 18.27 11.81
C LEU A 130 9.45 17.36 10.77
N GLY A 131 8.63 17.89 9.85
CA GLY A 131 8.05 17.13 8.75
C GLY A 131 8.72 17.42 7.42
N VAL A 132 8.30 16.72 6.40
CA VAL A 132 8.83 16.74 5.04
C VAL A 132 7.73 17.08 4.04
N ALA A 133 8.00 18.04 3.16
CA ALA A 133 7.18 18.27 1.97
C ALA A 133 7.71 17.44 0.80
N ILE A 134 6.84 16.70 0.13
CA ILE A 134 7.15 15.97 -1.10
C ILE A 134 6.74 16.85 -2.27
N ILE A 135 7.69 17.18 -3.13
CA ILE A 135 7.53 18.12 -4.23
C ILE A 135 7.84 17.44 -5.56
N SER A 136 7.01 17.71 -6.53
CA SER A 136 7.25 17.32 -7.93
C SER A 136 7.86 18.51 -8.67
N THR A 137 9.10 18.35 -9.11
CA THR A 137 9.86 19.37 -9.84
C THR A 137 10.16 18.91 -11.27
N SER A 138 10.75 19.78 -12.07
CA SER A 138 11.26 19.42 -13.41
C SER A 138 12.34 18.34 -13.38
N SER A 139 13.05 18.18 -12.26
CA SER A 139 14.10 17.17 -12.05
C SER A 139 13.60 15.91 -11.33
N GLY A 140 12.26 15.72 -11.22
CA GLY A 140 11.64 14.58 -10.56
C GLY A 140 11.09 14.89 -9.17
N LEU A 141 10.71 13.84 -8.44
CA LEU A 141 10.23 13.99 -7.07
C LEU A 141 11.39 14.13 -6.09
N MET A 142 11.26 15.08 -5.20
CA MET A 142 12.25 15.35 -4.15
C MET A 142 11.60 15.96 -2.91
N THR A 143 12.37 16.09 -1.83
CA THR A 143 11.92 16.80 -0.64
C THR A 143 11.95 18.32 -0.85
N GLY A 144 11.15 19.05 -0.08
CA GLY A 144 11.17 20.53 -0.11
C GLY A 144 12.56 21.10 0.16
N ARG A 145 13.31 20.48 1.10
CA ARG A 145 14.70 20.89 1.41
C ARG A 145 15.67 20.67 0.24
N GLU A 146 15.49 19.58 -0.50
CA GLU A 146 16.30 19.33 -1.70
C GLU A 146 15.96 20.29 -2.82
N ALA A 147 14.67 20.58 -3.01
CA ALA A 147 14.20 21.53 -4.01
C ALA A 147 14.72 22.94 -3.72
N GLU A 148 14.66 23.39 -2.46
CA GLU A 148 15.21 24.66 -2.00
C GLU A 148 16.73 24.76 -2.27
N ARG A 149 17.50 23.73 -1.89
CA ARG A 149 18.96 23.67 -2.15
C ARG A 149 19.31 23.73 -3.63
N LYS A 150 18.47 23.12 -4.48
CA LYS A 150 18.67 23.12 -5.94
C LYS A 150 18.10 24.36 -6.62
N GLY A 151 17.45 25.26 -5.86
CA GLY A 151 16.80 26.44 -6.41
C GLY A 151 15.59 26.13 -7.30
N LEU A 152 14.94 24.97 -7.09
CA LEU A 152 13.82 24.49 -7.89
C LEU A 152 12.50 24.74 -7.16
N GLY A 153 11.50 25.25 -7.89
CA GLY A 153 10.11 25.23 -7.48
C GLY A 153 9.38 24.00 -8.04
N GLY A 154 8.16 23.77 -7.58
CA GLY A 154 7.37 22.66 -8.09
C GLY A 154 6.00 22.50 -7.46
N GLU A 155 5.29 21.45 -7.85
CA GLU A 155 4.00 21.09 -7.29
C GLU A 155 4.17 20.42 -5.93
N VAL A 156 3.52 20.96 -4.90
CA VAL A 156 3.53 20.39 -3.55
C VAL A 156 2.54 19.22 -3.49
N LEU A 157 3.04 18.01 -3.51
CA LEU A 157 2.21 16.82 -3.54
C LEU A 157 1.62 16.48 -2.18
N ALA A 158 2.43 16.43 -1.16
CA ALA A 158 2.01 16.00 0.18
C ALA A 158 2.95 16.52 1.27
N TYR A 159 2.43 16.56 2.48
CA TYR A 159 3.20 16.72 3.72
C TYR A 159 3.19 15.43 4.51
N VAL A 160 4.33 15.12 5.15
CA VAL A 160 4.56 13.93 5.98
C VAL A 160 5.25 14.38 7.26
N TRP A 161 4.81 13.85 8.40
CA TRP A 161 5.44 14.07 9.70
C TRP A 161 5.25 12.91 10.65
#